data_b58dfd899af2dbf1bc6859fa78a2b4e7
#
_entry.id   b58dfd899af2dbf1bc6859fa78a2b4e7
#
_cell.length_a   1.000
_cell.length_b   1.000
_cell.length_c   1.000
_cell.angle_alpha   90.00
_cell.angle_beta   90.00
_cell.angle_gamma   90.00
#
_symmetry.space_group_name_H-M   'P 1'
#
loop_
_entity.id
_entity.type
_entity.pdbx_description
1 polymer ?
#
loop_
_entity_poly.entity_id
_entity_poly.type
_entity_poly.pdbx_seq_one_letter_code
_entity_poly.pdbx_strand_id
1 'polypeptide(L)'
;TSGRRPLIVSCGSGKPFGEDWRSAGRATPSHSVLAIDGYSSSRLGGRRLIGGFEHEFLVEVPGEVRFRETGDAGGSGIMAGHNGYARTHGLTHVRSLELSNNGRGLAGEDQLVAVAEEDKRTLDRALDRVTLEGVPFRIRFHLHPDVDAEINMNGAAVSLELKSGEIWVFRHDGLATMSLEPSVYLEKGRVKPRPSSQIVLTCLAAQAATRVRWTLAKATDTPTHVRDLERDDSELTG
;
A
#
# COMPACT_ATOMS: atom_id res chain seq x y z
N THR A 1 -3.92 -9.39 7.98
CA THR A 1 -4.78 -9.66 9.14
C THR A 1 -3.97 -10.30 10.24
N SER A 2 -4.34 -10.08 11.51
CA SER A 2 -3.88 -10.86 12.67
C SER A 2 -5.06 -11.71 13.14
N GLY A 3 -4.92 -13.04 13.06
CA GLY A 3 -6.06 -13.92 13.18
C GLY A 3 -7.14 -13.57 12.13
N ARG A 4 -8.36 -13.25 12.59
CA ARG A 4 -9.46 -12.80 11.72
C ARG A 4 -9.59 -11.28 11.64
N ARG A 5 -8.75 -10.52 12.34
CA ARG A 5 -8.87 -9.06 12.43
C ARG A 5 -8.01 -8.39 11.34
N PRO A 6 -8.61 -7.56 10.48
CA PRO A 6 -7.85 -6.80 9.51
C PRO A 6 -6.98 -5.76 10.21
N LEU A 7 -5.75 -5.56 9.72
CA LEU A 7 -4.77 -4.64 10.25
C LEU A 7 -4.43 -3.57 9.20
N ILE A 8 -3.75 -4.00 8.13
CA ILE A 8 -3.46 -3.17 6.96
C ILE A 8 -4.39 -3.61 5.84
N VAL A 9 -5.08 -2.63 5.23
CA VAL A 9 -6.11 -2.82 4.21
C VAL A 9 -5.85 -1.90 3.02
N SER A 10 -6.68 -1.94 1.99
CA SER A 10 -6.87 -0.85 1.02
C SER A 10 -8.12 -0.07 1.39
N CYS A 11 -8.29 1.15 0.86
CA CYS A 11 -9.51 1.95 1.13
C CYS A 11 -10.81 1.23 0.75
N GLY A 12 -10.75 0.25 -0.13
CA GLY A 12 -11.91 -0.51 -0.60
C GLY A 12 -12.52 0.05 -1.89
N SER A 13 -13.59 -0.59 -2.35
CA SER A 13 -14.29 -0.19 -3.57
C SER A 13 -15.20 1.01 -3.33
N GLY A 14 -14.97 2.10 -4.02
CA GLY A 14 -15.80 3.31 -3.93
C GLY A 14 -17.15 3.20 -4.65
N LYS A 15 -17.40 2.14 -5.42
CA LYS A 15 -18.59 2.01 -6.28
C LYS A 15 -19.93 2.26 -5.55
N PRO A 16 -20.17 1.74 -4.33
CA PRO A 16 -21.40 1.98 -3.59
C PRO A 16 -21.58 3.43 -3.09
N PHE A 17 -20.50 4.22 -3.06
CA PHE A 17 -20.47 5.56 -2.46
C PHE A 17 -20.55 6.69 -3.50
N GLY A 18 -20.68 6.38 -4.77
CA GLY A 18 -20.77 7.33 -5.87
C GLY A 18 -19.51 7.38 -6.73
N GLU A 19 -19.58 8.17 -7.81
CA GLU A 19 -18.57 8.16 -8.88
C GLU A 19 -17.21 8.70 -8.43
N ASP A 20 -17.19 9.76 -7.63
CA ASP A 20 -15.94 10.32 -7.11
C ASP A 20 -15.19 9.29 -6.24
N TRP A 21 -15.92 8.61 -5.37
CA TRP A 21 -15.38 7.54 -4.54
C TRP A 21 -14.96 6.31 -5.36
N ARG A 22 -15.74 5.98 -6.40
CA ARG A 22 -15.38 4.91 -7.33
C ARG A 22 -14.06 5.20 -8.04
N SER A 23 -13.90 6.41 -8.54
CA SER A 23 -12.66 6.85 -9.20
C SER A 23 -11.49 6.90 -8.22
N ALA A 24 -11.68 7.53 -7.05
CA ALA A 24 -10.67 7.62 -6.02
C ALA A 24 -10.22 6.25 -5.50
N GLY A 25 -11.17 5.33 -5.23
CA GLY A 25 -10.86 3.97 -4.75
C GLY A 25 -10.08 3.09 -5.72
N ARG A 26 -9.96 3.51 -6.99
CA ARG A 26 -9.15 2.81 -8.01
C ARG A 26 -7.77 3.42 -8.22
N ALA A 27 -7.51 4.59 -7.68
CA ALA A 27 -6.21 5.23 -7.76
C ALA A 27 -5.18 4.51 -6.88
N THR A 28 -3.93 4.46 -7.33
CA THR A 28 -2.83 3.82 -6.57
C THR A 28 -2.74 4.30 -5.12
N PRO A 29 -2.88 5.61 -4.80
CA PRO A 29 -2.84 6.08 -3.42
C PRO A 29 -3.93 5.53 -2.48
N SER A 30 -4.99 4.92 -2.99
CA SER A 30 -6.04 4.26 -2.19
C SER A 30 -5.69 2.83 -1.78
N HIS A 31 -4.50 2.38 -2.11
CA HIS A 31 -3.99 1.05 -1.78
C HIS A 31 -2.76 1.14 -0.88
N SER A 32 -2.53 0.09 -0.09
CA SER A 32 -1.33 -0.03 0.75
C SER A 32 -0.10 -0.40 -0.09
N VAL A 33 0.37 0.56 -0.87
CA VAL A 33 1.43 0.39 -1.88
C VAL A 33 2.21 1.68 -2.08
N LEU A 34 3.35 1.59 -2.77
CA LEU A 34 4.12 2.74 -3.23
C LEU A 34 3.40 3.45 -4.39
N ALA A 35 3.35 4.77 -4.33
CA ALA A 35 2.91 5.63 -5.43
C ALA A 35 3.88 6.81 -5.60
N ILE A 36 4.25 7.12 -6.84
CA ILE A 36 4.92 8.38 -7.19
C ILE A 36 3.87 9.49 -7.09
N ASP A 37 4.23 10.62 -6.49
CA ASP A 37 3.30 11.72 -6.24
C ASP A 37 2.68 12.24 -7.56
N GLY A 38 1.35 12.35 -7.56
CA GLY A 38 0.59 12.76 -8.73
C GLY A 38 0.38 11.68 -9.80
N TYR A 39 0.91 10.45 -9.61
CA TYR A 39 0.82 9.39 -10.60
C TYR A 39 0.24 8.09 -10.02
N SER A 40 -0.62 7.44 -10.78
CA SER A 40 -1.05 6.06 -10.55
C SER A 40 -0.29 5.11 -11.48
N SER A 41 0.01 3.91 -11.01
CA SER A 41 0.66 2.85 -11.81
C SER A 41 -0.19 2.39 -13.00
N SER A 42 -1.49 2.67 -12.95
CA SER A 42 -2.46 2.44 -14.02
C SER A 42 -3.45 3.60 -14.06
N ARG A 43 -3.98 3.93 -15.22
CA ARG A 43 -4.92 5.02 -15.40
C ARG A 43 -6.21 4.56 -16.07
N LEU A 44 -7.34 4.98 -15.51
CA LEU A 44 -8.66 4.81 -16.14
C LEU A 44 -8.83 5.82 -17.28
N GLY A 45 -9.43 5.37 -18.37
CA GLY A 45 -9.88 6.21 -19.48
C GLY A 45 -11.28 6.76 -19.23
N GLY A 46 -11.76 7.52 -20.22
CA GLY A 46 -13.15 7.96 -20.23
C GLY A 46 -14.13 6.80 -20.43
N ARG A 47 -15.35 7.01 -20.00
CA ARG A 47 -16.43 6.04 -20.19
C ARG A 47 -16.76 5.87 -21.68
N ARG A 48 -17.02 4.64 -22.07
CA ARG A 48 -17.47 4.28 -23.42
C ARG A 48 -18.75 3.48 -23.34
N LEU A 49 -19.71 3.82 -24.18
CA LEU A 49 -20.95 3.07 -24.30
C LEU A 49 -20.72 1.85 -25.20
N ILE A 50 -20.88 0.65 -24.65
CA ILE A 50 -20.76 -0.61 -25.38
C ILE A 50 -21.98 -1.46 -25.05
N GLY A 51 -22.75 -1.87 -26.08
CA GLY A 51 -23.95 -2.67 -25.89
C GLY A 51 -25.03 -2.03 -25.02
N GLY A 52 -25.11 -0.67 -24.99
CA GLY A 52 -26.06 0.06 -24.16
C GLY A 52 -25.64 0.29 -22.71
N PHE A 53 -24.46 -0.19 -22.32
CA PHE A 53 -23.90 -0.02 -20.96
C PHE A 53 -22.62 0.83 -20.97
N GLU A 54 -22.47 1.67 -19.96
CA GLU A 54 -21.25 2.44 -19.77
C GLU A 54 -20.14 1.54 -19.21
N HIS A 55 -19.03 1.51 -19.93
CA HIS A 55 -17.81 0.80 -19.55
C HIS A 55 -16.64 1.76 -19.42
N GLU A 56 -15.79 1.50 -18.44
CA GLU A 56 -14.57 2.24 -18.21
C GLU A 56 -13.39 1.27 -18.25
N PHE A 57 -12.43 1.56 -19.09
CA PHE A 57 -11.26 0.70 -19.32
C PHE A 57 -10.00 1.38 -18.82
N LEU A 58 -9.03 0.57 -18.43
CA LEU A 58 -7.68 1.05 -18.22
C LEU A 58 -7.06 1.43 -19.56
N VAL A 59 -6.59 2.67 -19.71
CA VAL A 59 -5.94 3.18 -20.92
C VAL A 59 -4.42 3.17 -20.79
N GLU A 60 -3.91 3.18 -19.57
CA GLU A 60 -2.50 3.01 -19.24
C GLU A 60 -2.39 1.92 -18.18
N VAL A 61 -1.59 0.92 -18.49
CA VAL A 61 -1.30 -0.21 -17.60
C VAL A 61 0.18 -0.50 -17.64
N PRO A 62 0.76 -1.13 -16.61
CA PRO A 62 2.11 -1.67 -16.70
C PRO A 62 2.22 -2.61 -17.90
N GLY A 63 3.24 -2.42 -18.71
CA GLY A 63 3.55 -3.33 -19.83
C GLY A 63 4.14 -4.65 -19.33
N GLU A 64 4.70 -4.65 -18.13
CA GLU A 64 5.30 -5.81 -17.51
C GLU A 64 4.93 -5.87 -16.03
N VAL A 65 4.48 -7.05 -15.60
CA VAL A 65 4.23 -7.40 -14.21
C VAL A 65 4.91 -8.73 -13.94
N ARG A 66 5.77 -8.78 -12.92
CA ARG A 66 6.47 -10.00 -12.49
C ARG A 66 6.11 -10.34 -11.07
N PHE A 67 6.02 -11.63 -10.82
CA PHE A 67 5.76 -12.18 -9.49
C PHE A 67 6.63 -13.42 -9.28
N ARG A 68 7.16 -13.56 -8.07
CA ARG A 68 7.93 -14.72 -7.64
C ARG A 68 7.68 -15.00 -6.16
N GLU A 69 7.45 -16.25 -5.83
CA GLU A 69 7.51 -16.71 -4.45
C GLU A 69 8.96 -16.81 -4.00
N THR A 70 9.23 -16.33 -2.79
CA THR A 70 10.54 -16.36 -2.14
C THR A 70 10.29 -16.89 -0.74
N GLY A 71 10.60 -18.14 -0.49
CA GLY A 71 10.44 -18.75 0.84
C GLY A 71 11.64 -19.60 1.15
N ASP A 72 11.96 -19.70 2.43
CA ASP A 72 12.99 -20.59 2.96
C ASP A 72 12.53 -21.25 4.27
N ALA A 73 13.44 -21.87 5.00
CA ALA A 73 13.16 -22.49 6.29
C ALA A 73 12.72 -21.49 7.38
N GLY A 74 12.96 -20.17 7.19
CA GLY A 74 12.64 -19.11 8.15
C GLY A 74 11.29 -18.45 7.94
N GLY A 75 10.70 -18.57 6.74
CA GLY A 75 9.42 -17.90 6.43
C GLY A 75 8.95 -18.06 5.00
N SER A 76 7.76 -17.52 4.74
CA SER A 76 7.18 -17.43 3.41
C SER A 76 7.35 -16.01 2.87
N GLY A 77 7.78 -15.90 1.62
CA GLY A 77 8.01 -14.60 0.99
C GLY A 77 7.44 -14.51 -0.41
N ILE A 78 7.26 -13.28 -0.86
CA ILE A 78 6.91 -12.95 -2.23
C ILE A 78 7.72 -11.74 -2.70
N MET A 79 8.03 -11.72 -3.98
CA MET A 79 8.53 -10.54 -4.68
C MET A 79 7.63 -10.26 -5.87
N ALA A 80 7.13 -9.04 -5.97
CA ALA A 80 6.30 -8.59 -7.07
C ALA A 80 6.80 -7.24 -7.60
N GLY A 81 6.74 -7.03 -8.91
CA GLY A 81 7.15 -5.77 -9.52
C GLY A 81 6.37 -5.45 -10.78
N HIS A 82 6.34 -4.16 -11.12
CA HIS A 82 5.71 -3.66 -12.33
C HIS A 82 6.42 -2.41 -12.86
N ASN A 83 6.40 -2.23 -14.17
CA ASN A 83 7.01 -1.08 -14.85
C ASN A 83 6.01 0.08 -15.10
N GLY A 84 4.96 0.21 -14.28
CA GLY A 84 3.92 1.23 -14.48
C GLY A 84 4.42 2.68 -14.42
N TYR A 85 5.60 2.93 -13.88
CA TYR A 85 6.23 4.26 -13.84
C TYR A 85 7.39 4.41 -14.84
N ALA A 86 7.77 3.36 -15.59
CA ALA A 86 8.93 3.39 -16.49
C ALA A 86 8.76 4.45 -17.60
N ARG A 87 7.59 4.55 -18.20
CA ARG A 87 7.32 5.50 -19.28
C ARG A 87 7.40 6.97 -18.83
N THR A 88 7.01 7.27 -17.60
CA THR A 88 6.92 8.65 -17.08
C THR A 88 8.14 9.08 -16.30
N HIS A 89 8.75 8.17 -15.57
CA HIS A 89 9.86 8.44 -14.63
C HIS A 89 11.07 7.53 -14.83
N GLY A 90 11.02 6.56 -15.76
CA GLY A 90 12.10 5.58 -15.92
C GLY A 90 12.23 4.63 -14.72
N LEU A 91 11.17 4.45 -13.93
CA LEU A 91 11.22 3.70 -12.68
C LEU A 91 10.28 2.50 -12.70
N THR A 92 10.81 1.35 -12.33
CA THR A 92 10.08 0.11 -12.06
C THR A 92 9.93 -0.03 -10.55
N HIS A 93 8.72 -0.28 -10.07
CA HIS A 93 8.46 -0.57 -8.66
C HIS A 93 8.59 -2.06 -8.40
N VAL A 94 9.32 -2.43 -7.35
CA VAL A 94 9.44 -3.79 -6.85
C VAL A 94 9.14 -3.79 -5.35
N ARG A 95 8.29 -4.71 -4.91
CA ARG A 95 8.02 -4.96 -3.49
C ARG A 95 8.37 -6.39 -3.13
N SER A 96 9.15 -6.57 -2.08
CA SER A 96 9.40 -7.85 -1.43
C SER A 96 8.71 -7.88 -0.07
N LEU A 97 8.10 -9.01 0.26
CA LEU A 97 7.48 -9.26 1.56
C LEU A 97 7.94 -10.60 2.09
N GLU A 98 8.27 -10.66 3.37
CA GLU A 98 8.69 -11.86 4.08
C GLU A 98 7.89 -11.98 5.39
N LEU A 99 7.11 -13.05 5.51
CA LEU A 99 6.34 -13.39 6.70
C LEU A 99 7.07 -14.48 7.48
N SER A 100 7.38 -14.21 8.74
CA SER A 100 7.98 -15.20 9.65
C SER A 100 7.07 -16.42 9.83
N ASN A 101 7.66 -17.63 10.03
CA ASN A 101 6.91 -18.88 10.16
C ASN A 101 5.89 -18.87 11.31
N ASN A 102 6.15 -18.11 12.36
CA ASN A 102 5.23 -17.97 13.50
C ASN A 102 4.15 -16.90 13.28
N GLY A 103 4.14 -16.22 12.11
CA GLY A 103 3.19 -15.17 11.77
C GLY A 103 3.31 -13.90 12.62
N ARG A 104 4.38 -13.72 13.40
CA ARG A 104 4.56 -12.58 14.32
C ARG A 104 5.37 -11.44 13.73
N GLY A 105 5.93 -11.61 12.55
CA GLY A 105 6.74 -10.60 11.88
C GLY A 105 6.51 -10.61 10.37
N LEU A 106 6.31 -9.42 9.82
CA LEU A 106 6.30 -9.16 8.39
C LEU A 106 7.40 -8.13 8.10
N ALA A 107 8.38 -8.50 7.29
CA ALA A 107 9.34 -7.57 6.72
C ALA A 107 8.94 -7.22 5.29
N GLY A 108 9.15 -5.97 4.91
CA GLY A 108 8.88 -5.49 3.57
C GLY A 108 9.98 -4.57 3.08
N GLU A 109 10.16 -4.58 1.77
CA GLU A 109 11.05 -3.68 1.05
C GLU A 109 10.35 -3.19 -0.21
N ASP A 110 10.31 -1.87 -0.39
CA ASP A 110 9.85 -1.22 -1.61
C ASP A 110 11.05 -0.60 -2.32
N GLN A 111 11.17 -0.87 -3.61
CA GLN A 111 12.23 -0.33 -4.46
C GLN A 111 11.64 0.40 -5.67
N LEU A 112 12.27 1.52 -6.03
CA LEU A 112 12.14 2.14 -7.35
C LEU A 112 13.48 2.02 -8.05
N VAL A 113 13.49 1.39 -9.24
CA VAL A 113 14.72 1.09 -9.96
C VAL A 113 14.60 1.41 -11.46
N ALA A 114 15.59 2.10 -12.00
CA ALA A 114 15.79 2.26 -13.45
C ALA A 114 16.57 1.04 -13.97
N VAL A 115 15.89 0.15 -14.70
CA VAL A 115 16.44 -1.16 -15.09
C VAL A 115 17.31 -1.05 -16.34
N ALA A 116 16.82 -0.39 -17.40
CA ALA A 116 17.50 -0.24 -18.67
C ALA A 116 18.18 1.15 -18.79
N GLU A 117 19.10 1.28 -19.73
CA GLU A 117 19.73 2.59 -20.03
C GLU A 117 18.72 3.64 -20.52
N GLU A 118 17.66 3.22 -21.19
CA GLU A 118 16.55 4.10 -21.58
C GLU A 118 15.77 4.60 -20.36
N ASP A 119 15.57 3.72 -19.37
CA ASP A 119 14.93 4.09 -18.10
C ASP A 119 15.76 5.13 -17.35
N LYS A 120 17.09 4.95 -17.28
CA LYS A 120 17.98 5.94 -16.65
C LYS A 120 17.89 7.30 -17.32
N ARG A 121 17.89 7.35 -18.64
CA ARG A 121 17.71 8.60 -19.40
C ARG A 121 16.34 9.24 -19.15
N THR A 122 15.31 8.42 -18.95
CA THR A 122 13.98 8.91 -18.63
C THR A 122 13.91 9.42 -17.18
N LEU A 123 14.62 8.77 -16.25
CA LEU A 123 14.79 9.25 -14.89
C LEU A 123 15.54 10.58 -14.85
N ASP A 124 16.65 10.73 -15.57
CA ASP A 124 17.40 11.98 -15.65
C ASP A 124 16.49 13.14 -16.08
N ARG A 125 15.69 12.94 -17.14
CA ARG A 125 14.69 13.93 -17.59
C ARG A 125 13.60 14.21 -16.55
N ALA A 126 13.26 13.23 -15.72
CA ALA A 126 12.30 13.42 -14.63
C ALA A 126 12.91 14.21 -13.48
N LEU A 127 14.19 13.96 -13.16
CA LEU A 127 14.96 14.70 -12.15
C LEU A 127 15.16 16.16 -12.55
N ASP A 128 15.45 16.45 -13.83
CA ASP A 128 15.56 17.81 -14.35
C ASP A 128 14.28 18.63 -14.11
N ARG A 129 13.11 17.98 -14.17
CA ARG A 129 11.81 18.64 -13.93
C ARG A 129 11.56 18.99 -12.47
N VAL A 130 12.20 18.31 -11.54
CA VAL A 130 12.06 18.52 -10.08
C VAL A 130 13.33 19.13 -9.46
N THR A 131 14.11 19.89 -10.27
CA THR A 131 15.31 20.60 -9.84
C THR A 131 16.37 19.71 -9.18
N LEU A 132 16.47 18.45 -9.60
CA LEU A 132 17.44 17.44 -9.16
C LEU A 132 17.31 16.99 -7.69
N GLU A 133 16.28 17.43 -6.97
CA GLU A 133 16.06 17.00 -5.57
C GLU A 133 15.64 15.53 -5.45
N GLY A 134 14.98 15.01 -6.47
CA GLY A 134 14.48 13.64 -6.53
C GLY A 134 12.99 13.56 -6.85
N VAL A 135 12.59 12.46 -7.44
CA VAL A 135 11.17 12.15 -7.72
C VAL A 135 10.46 11.82 -6.41
N PRO A 136 9.47 12.63 -5.97
CA PRO A 136 8.77 12.37 -4.72
C PRO A 136 7.86 11.15 -4.83
N PHE A 137 7.93 10.28 -3.86
CA PHE A 137 7.04 9.12 -3.75
C PHE A 137 6.64 8.85 -2.30
N ARG A 138 5.53 8.15 -2.14
CA ARG A 138 5.00 7.73 -0.85
C ARG A 138 4.65 6.25 -0.85
N ILE A 139 4.99 5.60 0.26
CA ILE A 139 4.53 4.24 0.55
C ILE A 139 3.43 4.37 1.60
N ARG A 140 2.25 3.90 1.29
CA ARG A 140 1.08 3.99 2.16
C ARG A 140 0.72 2.65 2.74
N PHE A 141 0.24 2.68 3.99
CA PHE A 141 -0.32 1.53 4.69
C PHE A 141 -1.63 1.99 5.34
N HIS A 142 -2.74 1.78 4.63
CA HIS A 142 -4.07 2.11 5.14
C HIS A 142 -4.42 1.15 6.26
N LEU A 143 -4.86 1.69 7.38
CA LEU A 143 -5.23 0.92 8.55
C LEU A 143 -6.75 0.67 8.55
N HIS A 144 -7.13 -0.49 9.05
CA HIS A 144 -8.55 -0.77 9.27
C HIS A 144 -9.10 0.21 10.34
N PRO A 145 -10.37 0.67 10.25
CA PRO A 145 -10.95 1.61 11.22
C PRO A 145 -10.98 1.12 12.67
N ASP A 146 -10.83 -0.18 12.90
CA ASP A 146 -10.78 -0.79 14.24
C ASP A 146 -9.34 -0.96 14.77
N VAL A 147 -8.39 -0.26 14.17
CA VAL A 147 -6.99 -0.21 14.60
C VAL A 147 -6.70 1.19 15.11
N ASP A 148 -6.33 1.29 16.38
CA ASP A 148 -5.84 2.52 16.97
C ASP A 148 -4.33 2.63 16.73
N ALA A 149 -3.89 3.77 16.19
CA ALA A 149 -2.51 3.97 15.78
C ALA A 149 -1.91 5.20 16.46
N GLU A 150 -0.70 5.06 16.98
CA GLU A 150 0.03 6.13 17.63
C GLU A 150 1.49 6.16 17.19
N ILE A 151 1.98 7.37 16.83
CA ILE A 151 3.39 7.59 16.53
C ILE A 151 4.18 7.66 17.81
N ASN A 152 5.23 6.86 17.89
CA ASN A 152 6.12 6.76 19.04
C ASN A 152 7.59 7.01 18.64
N MET A 153 8.46 7.14 19.61
CA MET A 153 9.92 7.24 19.44
C MET A 153 10.34 8.36 18.46
N ASN A 154 9.73 9.55 18.60
CA ASN A 154 10.00 10.72 17.74
C ASN A 154 9.83 10.43 16.23
N GLY A 155 8.81 9.65 15.85
CA GLY A 155 8.55 9.31 14.47
C GLY A 155 9.25 8.06 13.96
N ALA A 156 9.99 7.32 14.80
CA ALA A 156 10.70 6.10 14.37
C ALA A 156 9.84 4.83 14.40
N ALA A 157 8.67 4.85 15.06
CA ALA A 157 7.77 3.72 15.18
C ALA A 157 6.29 4.16 15.23
N VAL A 158 5.40 3.30 14.79
CA VAL A 158 3.95 3.42 15.00
C VAL A 158 3.48 2.17 15.73
N SER A 159 2.83 2.36 16.87
CA SER A 159 2.11 1.30 17.58
C SER A 159 0.71 1.18 17.00
N LEU A 160 0.28 -0.05 16.77
CA LEU A 160 -1.02 -0.40 16.21
C LEU A 160 -1.74 -1.31 17.21
N GLU A 161 -2.73 -0.78 17.91
CA GLU A 161 -3.54 -1.53 18.87
C GLU A 161 -4.82 -2.03 18.20
N LEU A 162 -5.07 -3.32 18.26
CA LEU A 162 -6.29 -3.94 17.78
C LEU A 162 -7.31 -4.04 18.91
N LYS A 163 -8.60 -4.08 18.60
CA LYS A 163 -9.67 -4.29 19.59
C LYS A 163 -9.53 -5.57 20.43
N SER A 164 -8.67 -6.48 20.00
CA SER A 164 -8.31 -7.68 20.78
C SER A 164 -7.32 -7.43 21.90
N GLY A 165 -6.76 -6.23 22.00
CA GLY A 165 -5.65 -5.91 22.88
C GLY A 165 -4.27 -6.33 22.34
N GLU A 166 -4.21 -6.88 21.12
CA GLU A 166 -2.93 -7.11 20.44
C GLU A 166 -2.29 -5.80 20.05
N ILE A 167 -0.97 -5.70 20.26
CA ILE A 167 -0.17 -4.56 19.83
C ILE A 167 0.82 -5.03 18.77
N TRP A 168 0.81 -4.34 17.64
CA TRP A 168 1.79 -4.47 16.57
C TRP A 168 2.60 -3.19 16.46
N VAL A 169 3.87 -3.30 16.10
CA VAL A 169 4.76 -2.15 15.94
C VAL A 169 5.27 -2.12 14.51
N PHE A 170 5.01 -0.99 13.86
CA PHE A 170 5.56 -0.68 12.54
C PHE A 170 6.82 0.16 12.70
N ARG A 171 7.87 -0.16 11.94
CA ARG A 171 9.14 0.59 11.87
C ARG A 171 9.65 0.64 10.43
N HIS A 172 10.56 1.58 10.16
CA HIS A 172 11.27 1.68 8.89
C HIS A 172 12.78 1.88 9.11
N ASP A 173 13.56 1.82 8.04
CA ASP A 173 15.03 1.91 8.07
C ASP A 173 15.60 3.33 8.25
N GLY A 174 14.75 4.34 8.41
CA GLY A 174 15.14 5.73 8.58
C GLY A 174 15.42 6.50 7.30
N LEU A 175 15.29 5.88 6.12
CA LEU A 175 15.51 6.54 4.82
C LEU A 175 14.31 7.39 4.37
N ALA A 176 13.16 7.19 4.96
CA ALA A 176 11.93 7.94 4.71
C ALA A 176 11.52 8.77 5.91
N THR A 177 10.69 9.78 5.70
CA THR A 177 9.97 10.47 6.78
C THR A 177 8.64 9.77 6.97
N MET A 178 8.35 9.35 8.22
CA MET A 178 7.10 8.67 8.56
C MET A 178 6.10 9.64 9.18
N SER A 179 4.85 9.57 8.73
CA SER A 179 3.71 10.29 9.28
C SER A 179 2.51 9.38 9.46
N LEU A 180 1.60 9.76 10.35
CA LEU A 180 0.28 9.18 10.49
C LEU A 180 -0.74 10.19 9.96
N GLU A 181 -1.45 9.83 8.90
CA GLU A 181 -2.34 10.71 8.17
C GLU A 181 -3.78 10.18 8.19
N PRO A 182 -4.79 11.08 8.05
CA PRO A 182 -6.17 10.66 7.86
C PRO A 182 -6.34 9.77 6.63
N SER A 183 -7.24 8.79 6.72
CA SER A 183 -7.65 7.91 5.64
C SER A 183 -9.14 7.62 5.72
N VAL A 184 -9.63 6.83 4.78
CA VAL A 184 -11.01 6.35 4.74
C VAL A 184 -11.05 4.85 4.44
N TYR A 185 -12.07 4.20 4.94
CA TYR A 185 -12.38 2.82 4.63
C TYR A 185 -13.80 2.72 4.03
N LEU A 186 -13.86 2.22 2.81
CA LEU A 186 -15.08 2.09 2.01
C LEU A 186 -15.67 0.69 2.23
N GLU A 187 -16.23 0.49 3.42
CA GLU A 187 -16.75 -0.81 3.86
C GLU A 187 -18.02 -1.18 3.09
N LYS A 188 -18.02 -2.41 2.54
CA LYS A 188 -19.18 -2.94 1.82
C LYS A 188 -20.41 -2.97 2.75
N GLY A 189 -21.57 -2.54 2.25
CA GLY A 189 -22.82 -2.51 3.02
C GLY A 189 -23.02 -1.28 3.89
N ARG A 190 -22.04 -0.36 3.96
CA ARG A 190 -22.21 0.93 4.65
C ARG A 190 -22.72 2.01 3.70
N VAL A 191 -23.46 2.97 4.26
CA VAL A 191 -23.97 4.13 3.52
C VAL A 191 -22.93 5.24 3.41
N LYS A 192 -22.02 5.33 4.37
CA LYS A 192 -20.98 6.37 4.43
C LYS A 192 -19.59 5.75 4.63
N PRO A 193 -18.55 6.36 4.05
CA PRO A 193 -17.18 5.98 4.35
C PRO A 193 -16.89 6.03 5.85
N ARG A 194 -16.11 5.08 6.35
CA ARG A 194 -15.61 5.13 7.72
C ARG A 194 -14.29 5.90 7.76
N PRO A 195 -14.11 6.85 8.71
CA PRO A 195 -12.81 7.44 8.93
C PRO A 195 -11.82 6.37 9.43
N SER A 196 -10.59 6.45 8.95
CA SER A 196 -9.48 5.62 9.40
C SER A 196 -8.17 6.43 9.33
N SER A 197 -7.05 5.78 9.61
CA SER A 197 -5.71 6.36 9.51
C SER A 197 -4.87 5.58 8.50
N GLN A 198 -3.76 6.16 8.08
CA GLN A 198 -2.73 5.49 7.27
C GLN A 198 -1.35 5.87 7.76
N ILE A 199 -0.43 4.92 7.74
CA ILE A 199 1.00 5.22 7.87
C ILE A 199 1.49 5.61 6.48
N VAL A 200 2.24 6.70 6.40
CA VAL A 200 2.82 7.19 5.15
C VAL A 200 4.33 7.34 5.34
N LEU A 201 5.10 6.68 4.48
CA LEU A 201 6.54 6.87 4.34
C LEU A 201 6.78 7.75 3.12
N THR A 202 7.31 8.96 3.33
CA THR A 202 7.63 9.92 2.27
C THR A 202 9.12 9.89 1.99
N CYS A 203 9.50 9.80 0.72
CA CYS A 203 10.89 9.72 0.28
C CYS A 203 11.07 10.33 -1.11
N LEU A 204 12.33 10.54 -1.52
CA LEU A 204 12.74 11.05 -2.83
C LEU A 204 13.59 10.01 -3.54
N ALA A 205 13.26 9.70 -4.79
CA ALA A 205 14.08 8.87 -5.65
C ALA A 205 15.02 9.77 -6.48
N ALA A 206 16.25 9.94 -6.01
CA ALA A 206 17.28 10.78 -6.63
C ALA A 206 18.32 9.98 -7.43
N GLN A 207 18.24 8.64 -7.40
CA GLN A 207 19.23 7.74 -8.01
C GLN A 207 18.52 6.64 -8.80
N ALA A 208 19.28 5.95 -9.64
CA ALA A 208 18.79 4.81 -10.44
C ALA A 208 18.24 3.65 -9.61
N ALA A 209 18.51 3.62 -8.30
CA ALA A 209 17.90 2.67 -7.36
C ALA A 209 17.68 3.38 -6.02
N THR A 210 16.43 3.38 -5.56
CA THR A 210 16.02 3.86 -4.24
C THR A 210 15.23 2.77 -3.54
N ARG A 211 15.53 2.53 -2.28
CA ARG A 211 14.97 1.43 -1.50
C ARG A 211 14.57 1.90 -0.11
N VAL A 212 13.40 1.49 0.34
CA VAL A 212 12.90 1.72 1.71
C VAL A 212 12.48 0.39 2.30
N ARG A 213 13.02 0.05 3.48
CA ARG A 213 12.67 -1.14 4.25
C ARG A 213 11.78 -0.78 5.42
N TRP A 214 10.87 -1.68 5.71
CA TRP A 214 9.96 -1.55 6.83
C TRP A 214 9.65 -2.90 7.45
N THR A 215 9.21 -2.88 8.70
CA THR A 215 8.83 -4.07 9.44
C THR A 215 7.53 -3.84 10.19
N LEU A 216 6.76 -4.90 10.34
CA LEU A 216 5.57 -4.96 11.19
C LEU A 216 5.73 -6.17 12.10
N ALA A 217 5.88 -5.95 13.39
CA ALA A 217 6.13 -7.01 14.37
C ALA A 217 5.10 -6.98 15.50
N LYS A 218 4.64 -8.16 15.89
CA LYS A 218 3.73 -8.34 17.02
C LYS A 218 4.49 -8.15 18.32
N ALA A 219 4.14 -7.13 19.09
CA ALA A 219 4.80 -6.80 20.37
C ALA A 219 4.16 -7.52 21.56
N THR A 220 2.83 -7.68 21.54
CA THR A 220 2.07 -8.29 22.65
C THR A 220 1.25 -9.45 22.15
N ASP A 221 1.19 -10.53 22.92
CA ASP A 221 0.35 -11.67 22.60
C ASP A 221 -1.14 -11.33 22.73
N THR A 222 -1.98 -12.06 21.97
CA THR A 222 -3.42 -11.94 22.12
C THR A 222 -3.81 -12.42 23.52
N PRO A 223 -4.58 -11.64 24.30
CA PRO A 223 -5.09 -12.08 25.58
C PRO A 223 -5.87 -13.39 25.47
N THR A 224 -5.61 -14.34 26.35
CA THR A 224 -6.14 -15.72 26.27
C THR A 224 -7.67 -15.84 26.38
N HIS A 225 -8.35 -14.78 26.86
CA HIS A 225 -9.82 -14.76 27.02
C HIS A 225 -10.54 -14.04 25.89
N VAL A 226 -9.84 -13.42 24.95
CA VAL A 226 -10.45 -12.81 23.78
C VAL A 226 -10.60 -13.89 22.72
N ARG A 227 -11.78 -14.49 22.63
CA ARG A 227 -12.11 -15.39 21.53
C ARG A 227 -12.45 -14.55 20.31
N ASP A 228 -11.87 -14.89 19.15
CA ASP A 228 -12.25 -14.35 17.84
C ASP A 228 -13.64 -14.87 17.42
N LEU A 229 -14.68 -14.56 18.21
CA LEU A 229 -16.04 -15.08 17.99
C LEU A 229 -16.96 -14.09 17.27
N GLU A 230 -16.54 -12.86 17.02
CA GLU A 230 -17.30 -11.98 16.12
C GLU A 230 -17.08 -12.45 14.67
N ARG A 231 -17.90 -13.40 14.28
CA ARG A 231 -18.16 -13.71 12.89
C ARG A 231 -18.89 -12.52 12.30
N ASP A 232 -18.29 -11.88 11.31
CA ASP A 232 -19.02 -10.97 10.44
C ASP A 232 -19.85 -11.86 9.51
N ASP A 233 -21.06 -12.25 9.97
CA ASP A 233 -21.99 -13.11 9.21
C ASP A 233 -22.61 -12.38 8.00
N SER A 234 -22.13 -11.15 7.66
CA SER A 234 -22.59 -10.39 6.51
C SER A 234 -22.17 -10.97 5.15
N GLU A 235 -21.30 -11.99 5.11
CA GLU A 235 -20.90 -12.64 3.86
C GLU A 235 -21.76 -13.86 3.44
N LEU A 236 -22.76 -14.26 4.25
CA LEU A 236 -23.54 -15.47 3.96
C LEU A 236 -24.94 -15.23 3.38
N THR A 237 -25.29 -13.99 3.04
CA THR A 237 -26.55 -13.68 2.35
C THR A 237 -26.29 -12.83 1.11
N GLY A 238 -26.02 -13.48 -0.01
CA GLY A 238 -25.90 -12.87 -1.33
C GLY A 238 -25.83 -13.93 -2.39
#